data_7e9352ab1268eecf4b076ae5a7880a3a
#
_entry.id   7e9352ab1268eecf4b076ae5a7880a3a
#
_cell.length_a   1.000
_cell.length_b   1.000
_cell.length_c   1.000
_cell.angle_alpha   90.00
_cell.angle_beta   90.00
_cell.angle_gamma   90.00
#
_symmetry.space_group_name_H-M   'P 1'
#
loop_
_entity.id
_entity.type
_entity.pdbx_description
1 polymer ?
#
loop_
_entity_poly.entity_id
_entity_poly.type
_entity_poly.pdbx_seq_one_letter_code
_entity_poly.pdbx_strand_id
1 'polypeptide(L)'
;PAISDPGFLLTRACVENNIDVECLPGATAFVPALVNSGLPNDKFVFEGFLPVKKGRQTRFLFLAEEKRTMIFYESPHKLVKTLGHFIEYFGAERQVSVSRELTKMFEETVRGTATEVLAHFTKKPPKGEIVVIVEGKSSK
;
A
#
# COMPACT_ATOMS: atom_id res chain seq x y z
N PRO A 1 -11.20 -7.58 8.08
CA PRO A 1 -10.65 -8.17 9.31
C PRO A 1 -9.41 -9.03 9.01
N ALA A 2 -8.49 -9.14 9.97
CA ALA A 2 -7.26 -9.93 9.94
C ALA A 2 -6.17 -9.49 8.94
N ILE A 3 -6.45 -8.67 7.93
CA ILE A 3 -5.45 -8.11 7.01
C ILE A 3 -5.04 -6.72 7.50
N SER A 4 -3.83 -6.59 8.03
CA SER A 4 -3.34 -5.41 8.77
C SER A 4 -4.30 -5.01 9.92
N ASP A 5 -4.91 -6.01 10.54
CA ASP A 5 -5.98 -5.87 11.52
C ASP A 5 -5.91 -7.08 12.48
N PRO A 6 -6.35 -6.99 13.73
CA PRO A 6 -6.39 -8.15 14.64
C PRO A 6 -7.17 -9.33 14.06
N GLY A 7 -6.73 -10.56 14.39
CA GLY A 7 -7.43 -11.78 13.98
C GLY A 7 -6.51 -12.98 13.73
N PHE A 8 -5.28 -12.75 13.30
CA PHE A 8 -4.35 -13.84 12.97
C PHE A 8 -4.18 -14.87 14.10
N LEU A 9 -3.97 -14.41 15.33
CA LEU A 9 -3.75 -15.32 16.47
C LEU A 9 -4.97 -16.20 16.76
N LEU A 10 -6.17 -15.66 16.61
CA LEU A 10 -7.42 -16.41 16.80
C LEU A 10 -7.56 -17.48 15.72
N THR A 11 -7.42 -17.09 14.45
CA THR A 11 -7.49 -18.03 13.33
C THR A 11 -6.45 -19.15 13.48
N ARG A 12 -5.21 -18.81 13.85
CA ARG A 12 -4.15 -19.79 14.08
C ARG A 12 -4.53 -20.74 15.21
N ALA A 13 -5.01 -20.23 16.34
CA ALA A 13 -5.43 -21.06 17.47
C ALA A 13 -6.57 -22.02 17.10
N CYS A 14 -7.53 -21.57 16.29
CA CYS A 14 -8.59 -22.44 15.78
C CYS A 14 -8.02 -23.60 14.94
N VAL A 15 -7.14 -23.28 13.99
CA VAL A 15 -6.50 -24.30 13.13
C VAL A 15 -5.68 -25.30 13.95
N GLU A 16 -4.88 -24.82 14.92
CA GLU A 16 -4.07 -25.66 15.81
C GLU A 16 -4.92 -26.61 16.70
N ASN A 17 -6.18 -26.24 16.95
CA ASN A 17 -7.11 -27.04 17.77
C ASN A 17 -8.17 -27.75 16.94
N ASN A 18 -8.01 -27.86 15.61
CA ASN A 18 -8.95 -28.49 14.68
C ASN A 18 -10.37 -27.91 14.78
N ILE A 19 -10.48 -26.59 15.02
CA ILE A 19 -11.75 -25.87 14.98
C ILE A 19 -11.89 -25.26 13.58
N ASP A 20 -13.03 -25.52 12.96
CA ASP A 20 -13.32 -24.99 11.62
C ASP A 20 -13.32 -23.45 11.60
N VAL A 21 -12.70 -22.88 10.58
CA VAL A 21 -12.68 -21.43 10.34
C VAL A 21 -13.35 -21.15 9.00
N GLU A 22 -14.43 -20.40 9.04
CA GLU A 22 -15.15 -19.95 7.85
C GLU A 22 -14.88 -18.48 7.59
N CYS A 23 -14.20 -18.17 6.49
CA CYS A 23 -13.95 -16.81 6.06
C CYS A 23 -14.96 -16.41 4.98
N LEU A 24 -15.86 -15.51 5.31
CA LEU A 24 -16.84 -14.99 4.34
C LEU A 24 -16.20 -13.96 3.40
N PRO A 25 -16.55 -13.95 2.10
CA PRO A 25 -16.15 -12.88 1.20
C PRO A 25 -16.60 -11.52 1.72
N GLY A 26 -15.70 -10.52 1.64
CA GLY A 26 -15.99 -9.19 2.13
C GLY A 26 -15.11 -8.13 1.48
N ALA A 27 -15.41 -6.87 1.78
CA ALA A 27 -14.66 -5.72 1.26
C ALA A 27 -13.22 -5.70 1.79
N THR A 28 -12.27 -5.44 0.90
CA THR A 28 -10.86 -5.18 1.20
C THR A 28 -10.42 -3.92 0.48
N ALA A 29 -9.81 -2.96 1.17
CA ALA A 29 -9.45 -1.68 0.55
C ALA A 29 -8.37 -1.81 -0.53
N PHE A 30 -7.40 -2.71 -0.36
CA PHE A 30 -6.28 -2.81 -1.29
C PHE A 30 -6.67 -3.38 -2.67
N VAL A 31 -7.69 -4.23 -2.76
CA VAL A 31 -8.13 -4.82 -4.04
C VAL A 31 -8.65 -3.75 -5.00
N PRO A 32 -9.65 -2.92 -4.65
CA PRO A 32 -10.08 -1.84 -5.53
C PRO A 32 -8.98 -0.81 -5.80
N ALA A 33 -8.11 -0.51 -4.82
CA ALA A 33 -6.97 0.38 -5.04
C ALA A 33 -6.00 -0.18 -6.10
N LEU A 34 -5.69 -1.48 -6.05
CA LEU A 34 -4.84 -2.15 -7.02
C LEU A 34 -5.46 -2.12 -8.42
N VAL A 35 -6.74 -2.46 -8.54
CA VAL A 35 -7.46 -2.43 -9.82
C VAL A 35 -7.50 -1.01 -10.38
N ASN A 36 -7.81 -0.02 -9.55
CA ASN A 36 -7.88 1.39 -9.96
C ASN A 36 -6.51 2.01 -10.26
N SER A 37 -5.41 1.39 -9.85
CA SER A 37 -4.07 1.92 -10.09
C SER A 37 -3.68 1.94 -11.57
N GLY A 38 -4.18 0.97 -12.35
CA GLY A 38 -3.76 0.75 -13.73
C GLY A 38 -2.36 0.14 -13.85
N LEU A 39 -1.72 -0.24 -12.73
CA LEU A 39 -0.44 -0.93 -12.71
C LEU A 39 -0.63 -2.46 -12.88
N PRO A 40 0.41 -3.21 -13.28
CA PRO A 40 0.33 -4.66 -13.37
C PRO A 40 -0.20 -5.29 -12.08
N ASN A 41 -1.23 -6.13 -12.19
CA ASN A 41 -1.93 -6.68 -11.03
C ASN A 41 -2.03 -8.21 -11.01
N ASP A 42 -1.39 -8.88 -11.97
CA ASP A 42 -1.30 -10.33 -12.03
C ASP A 42 -0.41 -10.91 -10.92
N LYS A 43 0.63 -10.17 -10.52
CA LYS A 43 1.53 -10.51 -9.42
C LYS A 43 1.83 -9.26 -8.60
N PHE A 44 1.56 -9.33 -7.31
CA PHE A 44 1.78 -8.21 -6.40
C PHE A 44 2.26 -8.70 -5.03
N VAL A 45 2.80 -7.79 -4.24
CA VAL A 45 3.14 -8.00 -2.84
C VAL A 45 2.35 -7.02 -1.97
N PHE A 46 1.77 -7.52 -0.90
CA PHE A 46 1.10 -6.71 0.11
C PHE A 46 2.05 -6.46 1.28
N GLU A 47 2.48 -5.21 1.42
CA GLU A 47 3.41 -4.77 2.45
C GLU A 47 2.69 -4.21 3.69
N GLY A 48 1.46 -3.75 3.54
CA GLY A 48 0.73 -3.10 4.61
C GLY A 48 1.43 -1.81 5.07
N PHE A 49 1.54 -1.60 6.38
CA PHE A 49 2.20 -0.43 6.94
C PHE A 49 3.72 -0.62 7.04
N LEU A 50 4.46 0.32 6.48
CA LEU A 50 5.92 0.35 6.61
C LEU A 50 6.35 0.64 8.05
N PRO A 51 7.51 0.10 8.49
CA PRO A 51 8.08 0.44 9.79
C PRO A 51 8.23 1.96 9.97
N VAL A 52 7.92 2.47 11.18
CA VAL A 52 7.95 3.92 11.43
C VAL A 52 9.38 4.46 11.55
N LYS A 53 10.27 3.72 12.23
CA LYS A 53 11.67 4.10 12.50
C LYS A 53 12.62 2.92 12.27
N LYS A 54 12.76 2.02 13.25
CA LYS A 54 13.69 0.89 13.19
C LYS A 54 13.32 -0.05 12.03
N GLY A 55 14.30 -0.36 11.18
CA GLY A 55 14.12 -1.24 10.02
C GLY A 55 13.50 -0.58 8.78
N ARG A 56 13.09 0.69 8.84
CA ARG A 56 12.46 1.37 7.71
C ARG A 56 13.39 1.48 6.49
N GLN A 57 14.60 1.96 6.68
CA GLN A 57 15.59 2.07 5.60
C GLN A 57 15.92 0.70 4.99
N THR A 58 16.20 -0.30 5.83
CA THR A 58 16.45 -1.67 5.38
C THR A 58 15.30 -2.22 4.55
N ARG A 59 14.04 -1.92 4.94
CA ARG A 59 12.87 -2.35 4.19
C ARG A 59 12.80 -1.66 2.83
N PHE A 60 13.05 -0.36 2.75
CA PHE A 60 13.10 0.35 1.46
C PHE A 60 14.17 -0.18 0.53
N LEU A 61 15.38 -0.44 1.03
CA LEU A 61 16.46 -1.03 0.23
C LEU A 61 16.08 -2.40 -0.31
N PHE A 62 15.43 -3.24 0.50
CA PHE A 62 14.91 -4.54 0.05
C PHE A 62 13.84 -4.36 -1.03
N LEU A 63 12.88 -3.48 -0.82
CA LEU A 63 11.78 -3.24 -1.75
C LEU A 63 12.20 -2.54 -3.04
N ALA A 64 13.34 -1.85 -3.05
CA ALA A 64 13.89 -1.25 -4.26
C ALA A 64 14.17 -2.29 -5.38
N GLU A 65 14.42 -3.54 -5.00
CA GLU A 65 14.65 -4.66 -5.92
C GLU A 65 13.38 -5.46 -6.26
N GLU A 66 12.24 -5.14 -5.64
CA GLU A 66 10.97 -5.84 -5.90
C GLU A 66 10.47 -5.53 -7.31
N LYS A 67 10.22 -6.59 -8.09
CA LYS A 67 9.76 -6.50 -9.48
C LYS A 67 8.23 -6.50 -9.63
N ARG A 68 7.53 -6.97 -8.61
CA ARG A 68 6.06 -7.02 -8.59
C ARG A 68 5.50 -5.70 -8.10
N THR A 69 4.27 -5.40 -8.47
CA THR A 69 3.52 -4.27 -7.90
C THR A 69 3.42 -4.40 -6.39
N MET A 70 3.72 -3.32 -5.69
CA MET A 70 3.74 -3.25 -4.23
C MET A 70 2.53 -2.49 -3.69
N ILE A 71 1.94 -2.99 -2.61
CA ILE A 71 0.75 -2.41 -1.98
C ILE A 71 1.08 -2.02 -0.55
N PHE A 72 0.84 -0.75 -0.23
CA PHE A 72 1.05 -0.21 1.11
C PHE A 72 -0.23 0.39 1.67
N TYR A 73 -0.39 0.28 2.98
CA TYR A 73 -1.28 1.13 3.75
C TYR A 73 -0.47 2.28 4.35
N GLU A 74 -1.03 3.47 4.35
CA GLU A 74 -0.33 4.62 4.94
C GLU A 74 -1.29 5.57 5.65
N SER A 75 -0.78 6.19 6.70
CA SER A 75 -1.47 7.25 7.41
C SER A 75 -1.42 8.55 6.60
N PRO A 76 -2.52 9.35 6.58
CA PRO A 76 -2.51 10.66 5.91
C PRO A 76 -1.40 11.59 6.43
N HIS A 77 -1.05 11.49 7.72
CA HIS A 77 0.02 12.30 8.32
C HIS A 77 1.43 11.91 7.87
N LYS A 78 1.60 10.71 7.28
CA LYS A 78 2.91 10.19 6.87
C LYS A 78 3.05 10.09 5.35
N LEU A 79 1.96 10.22 4.60
CA LEU A 79 1.96 9.99 3.15
C LEU A 79 3.03 10.81 2.43
N VAL A 80 3.08 12.12 2.66
CA VAL A 80 4.04 13.03 2.00
C VAL A 80 5.49 12.58 2.27
N LYS A 81 5.81 12.24 3.53
CA LYS A 81 7.13 11.73 3.89
C LYS A 81 7.42 10.38 3.20
N THR A 82 6.45 9.50 3.15
CA THR A 82 6.61 8.17 2.51
C THR A 82 6.80 8.29 1.01
N LEU A 83 6.07 9.18 0.34
CA LEU A 83 6.29 9.50 -1.08
C LEU A 83 7.69 10.06 -1.35
N GLY A 84 8.22 10.90 -0.46
CA GLY A 84 9.60 11.36 -0.50
C GLY A 84 10.61 10.21 -0.44
N HIS A 85 10.38 9.23 0.43
CA HIS A 85 11.21 8.03 0.47
C HIS A 85 11.07 7.15 -0.80
N PHE A 86 9.88 7.08 -1.41
CA PHE A 86 9.76 6.37 -2.69
C PHE A 86 10.63 7.02 -3.77
N ILE A 87 10.70 8.35 -3.83
CA ILE A 87 11.60 9.06 -4.73
C ILE A 87 13.07 8.71 -4.43
N GLU A 88 13.45 8.74 -3.15
CA GLU A 88 14.81 8.47 -2.69
C GLU A 88 15.28 7.05 -3.02
N TYR A 89 14.43 6.03 -2.75
CA TYR A 89 14.83 4.62 -2.84
C TYR A 89 14.40 3.93 -4.14
N PHE A 90 13.29 4.36 -4.75
CA PHE A 90 12.76 3.72 -5.96
C PHE A 90 12.93 4.55 -7.22
N GLY A 91 13.23 5.84 -7.07
CA GLY A 91 13.41 6.79 -8.16
C GLY A 91 12.20 7.69 -8.40
N ALA A 92 12.49 8.90 -8.90
CA ALA A 92 11.52 9.97 -9.10
C ALA A 92 10.40 9.63 -10.11
N GLU A 93 10.75 8.84 -11.11
CA GLU A 93 9.86 8.45 -12.23
C GLU A 93 9.06 7.17 -11.94
N ARG A 94 9.25 6.55 -10.76
CA ARG A 94 8.50 5.35 -10.38
C ARG A 94 7.00 5.65 -10.37
N GLN A 95 6.21 4.82 -11.07
CA GLN A 95 4.77 4.99 -11.12
C GLN A 95 4.12 4.67 -9.78
N VAL A 96 3.27 5.54 -9.32
CA VAL A 96 2.58 5.45 -8.04
C VAL A 96 1.11 5.81 -8.23
N SER A 97 0.24 5.10 -7.53
CA SER A 97 -1.18 5.42 -7.40
C SER A 97 -1.56 5.51 -5.93
N VAL A 98 -2.18 6.60 -5.54
CA VAL A 98 -2.69 6.80 -4.18
C VAL A 98 -4.20 6.90 -4.23
N SER A 99 -4.87 5.94 -3.59
CA SER A 99 -6.32 5.94 -3.40
C SER A 99 -6.64 6.29 -1.96
N ARG A 100 -7.53 7.25 -1.74
CA ARG A 100 -8.01 7.62 -0.42
C ARG A 100 -9.52 7.53 -0.33
N GLU A 101 -10.04 7.23 0.86
CA GLU A 101 -11.46 7.20 1.17
C GLU A 101 -12.28 6.36 0.17
N LEU A 102 -11.72 5.23 -0.29
CA LEU A 102 -12.37 4.31 -1.21
C LEU A 102 -13.79 3.95 -0.73
N THR A 103 -14.75 3.98 -1.67
CA THR A 103 -16.18 3.71 -1.44
C THR A 103 -16.91 4.75 -0.57
N LYS A 104 -16.25 5.85 -0.23
CA LYS A 104 -16.83 6.95 0.56
C LYS A 104 -17.06 8.20 -0.30
N MET A 105 -17.76 9.17 0.24
CA MET A 105 -18.14 10.43 -0.46
C MET A 105 -16.93 11.21 -1.03
N PHE A 106 -15.79 11.16 -0.36
CA PHE A 106 -14.58 11.88 -0.76
C PHE A 106 -13.51 10.97 -1.34
N GLU A 107 -13.93 9.90 -2.00
CA GLU A 107 -13.02 9.02 -2.74
C GLU A 107 -12.22 9.81 -3.78
N GLU A 108 -10.91 9.57 -3.80
CA GLU A 108 -10.01 10.17 -4.77
C GLU A 108 -8.88 9.19 -5.09
N THR A 109 -8.54 9.05 -6.36
CA THR A 109 -7.36 8.29 -6.78
C THR A 109 -6.46 9.19 -7.65
N VAL A 110 -5.22 9.40 -7.19
CA VAL A 110 -4.19 10.19 -7.86
C VAL A 110 -3.12 9.26 -8.39
N ARG A 111 -2.80 9.37 -9.67
CA ARG A 111 -1.82 8.53 -10.38
C ARG A 111 -0.76 9.40 -11.03
N GLY A 112 0.45 8.87 -11.16
CA GLY A 112 1.55 9.52 -11.85
C GLY A 112 2.90 9.04 -11.34
N THR A 113 3.95 9.76 -11.69
CA THR A 113 5.26 9.52 -11.10
C THR A 113 5.26 9.84 -9.61
N ALA A 114 6.19 9.26 -8.87
CA ALA A 114 6.34 9.56 -7.44
C ALA A 114 6.50 11.07 -7.18
N THR A 115 7.17 11.77 -8.08
CA THR A 115 7.34 13.23 -8.02
C THR A 115 6.01 13.98 -8.20
N GLU A 116 5.21 13.62 -9.19
CA GLU A 116 3.92 14.26 -9.46
C GLU A 116 2.93 14.03 -8.31
N VAL A 117 2.85 12.79 -7.84
CA VAL A 117 1.96 12.41 -6.72
C VAL A 117 2.39 13.10 -5.43
N LEU A 118 3.70 13.19 -5.16
CA LEU A 118 4.23 13.97 -4.02
C LEU A 118 3.84 15.44 -4.11
N ALA A 119 3.99 16.06 -5.29
CA ALA A 119 3.64 17.46 -5.50
C ALA A 119 2.14 17.72 -5.26
N HIS A 120 1.28 16.80 -5.70
CA HIS A 120 -0.18 16.89 -5.47
C HIS A 120 -0.51 16.91 -3.97
N PHE A 121 -0.02 15.93 -3.21
CA PHE A 121 -0.35 15.82 -1.78
C PHE A 121 0.41 16.81 -0.89
N THR A 122 1.49 17.40 -1.36
CA THR A 122 2.14 18.53 -0.69
C THR A 122 1.26 19.78 -0.76
N LYS A 123 0.63 20.03 -1.90
CA LYS A 123 -0.29 21.18 -2.08
C LYS A 123 -1.64 20.95 -1.38
N LYS A 124 -2.13 19.70 -1.39
CA LYS A 124 -3.43 19.31 -0.82
C LYS A 124 -3.22 18.16 0.15
N PRO A 125 -2.89 18.42 1.43
CA PRO A 125 -2.67 17.38 2.43
C PRO A 125 -3.85 16.41 2.50
N PRO A 126 -3.59 15.09 2.45
CA PRO A 126 -4.64 14.10 2.41
C PRO A 126 -5.33 13.94 3.77
N LYS A 127 -6.57 13.44 3.74
CA LYS A 127 -7.33 13.02 4.93
C LYS A 127 -7.92 11.64 4.67
N GLY A 128 -8.20 10.90 5.74
CA GLY A 128 -8.87 9.62 5.69
C GLY A 128 -7.94 8.42 5.49
N GLU A 129 -8.49 7.31 5.08
CA GLU A 129 -7.78 6.04 4.87
C GLU A 129 -7.13 6.02 3.48
N ILE A 130 -5.89 5.56 3.43
CA ILE A 130 -5.06 5.63 2.24
C ILE A 130 -4.48 4.27 1.89
N VAL A 131 -4.57 3.91 0.62
CA VAL A 131 -3.84 2.80 0.00
C VAL A 131 -2.90 3.36 -1.06
N VAL A 132 -1.65 2.94 -1.03
CA VAL A 132 -0.64 3.33 -2.02
C VAL A 132 -0.21 2.10 -2.81
N ILE A 133 -0.29 2.21 -4.12
CA ILE A 133 0.19 1.19 -5.06
C ILE A 133 1.43 1.74 -5.75
N VAL A 134 2.49 0.96 -5.78
CA VAL A 134 3.76 1.35 -6.39
C VAL A 134 4.18 0.29 -7.41
N GLU A 135 4.55 0.73 -8.59
CA GLU A 135 5.09 -0.13 -9.64
C GLU A 135 6.35 -0.86 -9.15
N GLY A 136 6.53 -2.11 -9.56
CA GLY A 136 7.75 -2.86 -9.33
C GLY A 136 8.96 -2.31 -10.08
N LYS A 137 10.16 -2.76 -9.73
CA LYS A 137 11.38 -2.41 -10.45
C LYS A 137 11.31 -2.91 -11.90
N SER A 138 11.47 -1.99 -12.86
CA SER A 138 11.55 -2.36 -14.28
C SER A 138 12.80 -3.21 -14.56
N SER A 139 12.62 -4.21 -15.43
CA SER A 139 13.72 -5.09 -15.88
C SER A 139 14.50 -4.51 -17.09
N LYS A 140 14.55 -3.15 -17.19
CA LYS A 140 15.37 -2.52 -18.24
C LYS A 140 16.84 -2.57 -17.90
#